data_b71b34214d214a18c70f907263fed07d
#
_entry.id   b71b34214d214a18c70f907263fed07d
#
_cell.length_a   1.000
_cell.length_b   1.000
_cell.length_c   1.000
_cell.angle_alpha   90.00
_cell.angle_beta   90.00
_cell.angle_gamma   90.00
#
_symmetry.space_group_name_H-M   'P 1'
#
loop_
_entity.id
_entity.type
_entity.pdbx_description
1 polymer ?
#
loop_
_entity_poly.entity_id
_entity_poly.type
_entity_poly.pdbx_seq_one_letter_code
_entity_poly.pdbx_strand_id
1 'polypeptide(L)'
;MLLCKTNRSVYIEQNSCRTSFSSNESWVILSSEEHHIRNKINTYGVPLKEWDVKIYRGILTGFNDAFIISSEKKDELIAADPKSAELIRPILRGRDVKRYGFSFSDLWLITTHNGIKSKNIPPVHVEDYPAIHKHLDEYYPQLAKRADKGDTPYNLRNCVYMNEFFKQKIVYREISDNMNACMVESGIMLNNKCYIITGDHLIYILSFLNSKIFAKIILPEVNAVGGKGEAFLSKISLVRPSTEMEERLHALYHKRMEGNSALDEEEIDRCVDEIFCLLYELSGEERQYILL
;
A
#
# COMPACT_ATOMS: atom_id res chain seq x y z
N MET A 1 28.82 -16.49 -45.91
CA MET A 1 28.54 -17.09 -44.58
C MET A 1 29.43 -16.52 -43.48
N LEU A 2 29.98 -15.32 -43.62
CA LEU A 2 30.86 -14.61 -42.64
C LEU A 2 30.25 -13.37 -41.99
N LEU A 3 29.11 -12.90 -42.49
CA LEU A 3 28.44 -11.67 -41.97
C LEU A 3 27.60 -11.88 -40.70
N CYS A 4 27.35 -13.13 -40.29
CA CYS A 4 26.48 -13.44 -39.15
C CYS A 4 27.19 -13.50 -37.78
N LYS A 5 28.56 -13.60 -37.76
CA LYS A 5 29.32 -13.72 -36.51
C LYS A 5 29.71 -12.38 -35.89
N THR A 6 29.91 -11.35 -36.70
CA THR A 6 30.25 -10.00 -36.25
C THR A 6 29.07 -9.31 -35.58
N ASN A 7 27.84 -9.54 -36.03
CA ASN A 7 26.65 -8.94 -35.44
C ASN A 7 26.29 -9.50 -34.06
N ARG A 8 26.62 -10.76 -33.74
CA ARG A 8 26.32 -11.35 -32.44
C ARG A 8 27.22 -10.83 -31.33
N SER A 9 28.49 -10.64 -31.59
CA SER A 9 29.45 -10.11 -30.62
C SER A 9 29.14 -8.64 -30.29
N VAL A 10 28.88 -7.82 -31.31
CA VAL A 10 28.48 -6.42 -31.17
C VAL A 10 27.13 -6.32 -30.45
N TYR A 11 26.15 -7.16 -30.78
CA TYR A 11 24.86 -7.17 -30.09
C TYR A 11 24.99 -7.54 -28.62
N ILE A 12 25.82 -8.55 -28.29
CA ILE A 12 26.08 -8.96 -26.90
C ILE A 12 26.81 -7.86 -26.14
N GLU A 13 27.82 -7.20 -26.72
CA GLU A 13 28.53 -6.08 -26.08
C GLU A 13 27.62 -4.86 -25.85
N GLN A 14 26.73 -4.55 -26.78
CA GLN A 14 25.78 -3.45 -26.67
C GLN A 14 24.60 -3.72 -25.73
N ASN A 15 24.26 -5.00 -25.51
CA ASN A 15 23.11 -5.40 -24.70
C ASN A 15 23.50 -6.21 -23.44
N SER A 16 24.79 -6.27 -23.10
CA SER A 16 25.26 -6.90 -21.87
C SER A 16 25.62 -5.84 -20.82
N CYS A 17 25.16 -6.06 -19.60
CA CYS A 17 25.50 -5.26 -18.44
C CYS A 17 26.40 -6.07 -17.51
N ARG A 18 27.53 -5.51 -17.07
CA ARG A 18 28.36 -6.10 -16.02
C ARG A 18 27.80 -5.68 -14.68
N THR A 19 27.22 -6.63 -13.96
CA THR A 19 26.68 -6.42 -12.61
C THR A 19 27.62 -7.03 -11.59
N SER A 20 28.04 -6.26 -10.58
CA SER A 20 28.78 -6.75 -9.42
C SER A 20 27.84 -6.86 -8.23
N PHE A 21 27.80 -8.02 -7.60
CA PHE A 21 27.00 -8.26 -6.40
C PHE A 21 27.90 -8.13 -5.17
N SER A 22 27.58 -7.19 -4.30
CA SER A 22 28.37 -6.91 -3.07
C SER A 22 27.76 -7.54 -1.80
N SER A 23 26.59 -8.16 -1.91
CA SER A 23 25.90 -8.78 -0.76
C SER A 23 25.21 -10.08 -1.16
N ASN A 24 24.84 -10.90 -0.15
CA ASN A 24 24.02 -12.09 -0.30
C ASN A 24 22.51 -11.80 -0.32
N GLU A 25 22.11 -10.52 -0.44
CA GLU A 25 20.71 -10.11 -0.55
C GLU A 25 20.13 -10.46 -1.93
N SER A 26 18.81 -10.37 -2.07
CA SER A 26 18.11 -10.63 -3.34
C SER A 26 18.68 -9.78 -4.48
N TRP A 27 19.01 -10.44 -5.59
CA TRP A 27 19.65 -9.77 -6.72
C TRP A 27 18.62 -9.18 -7.67
N VAL A 28 18.81 -7.93 -8.02
CA VAL A 28 18.08 -7.26 -9.08
C VAL A 28 19.09 -6.86 -10.16
N ILE A 29 18.81 -7.24 -11.40
CA ILE A 29 19.63 -6.82 -12.54
C ILE A 29 19.11 -5.47 -12.98
N LEU A 30 19.90 -4.44 -12.75
CA LEU A 30 19.65 -3.07 -13.18
C LEU A 30 20.59 -2.70 -14.33
N SER A 31 20.13 -1.90 -15.28
CA SER A 31 20.99 -1.24 -16.27
C SER A 31 21.95 -0.24 -15.60
N SER A 32 22.92 0.26 -16.32
CA SER A 32 23.82 1.30 -15.80
C SER A 32 23.06 2.56 -15.39
N GLU A 33 22.09 2.96 -16.19
CA GLU A 33 21.23 4.12 -15.96
C GLU A 33 20.38 3.94 -14.71
N GLU A 34 19.74 2.79 -14.56
CA GLU A 34 18.95 2.44 -13.37
C GLU A 34 19.82 2.43 -12.10
N HIS A 35 21.04 1.90 -12.20
CA HIS A 35 22.02 1.92 -11.10
C HIS A 35 22.39 3.35 -10.70
N HIS A 36 22.64 4.25 -11.66
CA HIS A 36 22.96 5.64 -11.38
C HIS A 36 21.78 6.35 -10.70
N ILE A 37 20.55 6.18 -11.22
CA ILE A 37 19.34 6.76 -10.62
C ILE A 37 19.14 6.20 -9.21
N ARG A 38 19.30 4.89 -9.02
CA ARG A 38 19.16 4.25 -7.71
C ARG A 38 20.15 4.78 -6.69
N ASN A 39 21.40 5.01 -7.10
CA ASN A 39 22.42 5.60 -6.23
C ASN A 39 22.06 7.05 -5.83
N LYS A 40 21.53 7.86 -6.76
CA LYS A 40 21.02 9.20 -6.43
C LYS A 40 19.88 9.16 -5.44
N ILE A 41 18.91 8.26 -5.62
CA ILE A 41 17.80 8.07 -4.67
C ILE A 41 18.35 7.79 -3.26
N ASN A 42 19.35 6.92 -3.13
CA ASN A 42 19.95 6.60 -1.85
C ASN A 42 20.80 7.72 -1.27
N THR A 43 21.44 8.54 -2.13
CA THR A 43 22.33 9.63 -1.71
C THR A 43 21.55 10.85 -1.21
N TYR A 44 20.51 11.23 -1.93
CA TYR A 44 19.71 12.42 -1.59
C TYR A 44 18.56 12.13 -0.66
N GLY A 45 18.07 10.88 -0.64
CA GLY A 45 16.91 10.50 0.14
C GLY A 45 17.24 10.06 1.56
N VAL A 46 16.23 10.18 2.42
CA VAL A 46 16.21 9.70 3.80
C VAL A 46 15.25 8.51 3.87
N PRO A 47 15.64 7.36 4.45
CA PRO A 47 14.76 6.20 4.56
C PRO A 47 13.44 6.52 5.28
N LEU A 48 12.32 5.98 4.79
CA LEU A 48 10.99 6.22 5.39
C LEU A 48 10.89 5.84 6.87
N LYS A 49 11.68 4.87 7.33
CA LYS A 49 11.76 4.51 8.76
C LYS A 49 12.24 5.66 9.67
N GLU A 50 12.87 6.70 9.08
CA GLU A 50 13.38 7.89 9.76
C GLU A 50 12.43 9.09 9.62
N TRP A 51 11.25 8.86 9.02
CA TRP A 51 10.17 9.82 8.92
C TRP A 51 9.13 9.57 10.02
N ASP A 52 8.31 10.57 10.33
CA ASP A 52 7.16 10.37 11.24
C ASP A 52 5.99 9.71 10.50
N VAL A 53 6.24 8.49 10.03
CA VAL A 53 5.26 7.63 9.37
C VAL A 53 5.30 6.23 9.95
N LYS A 54 4.16 5.56 9.86
CA LYS A 54 3.99 4.18 10.32
C LYS A 54 3.39 3.35 9.22
N ILE A 55 3.92 2.15 9.04
CA ILE A 55 3.47 1.21 8.01
C ILE A 55 2.92 -0.02 8.71
N TYR A 56 1.68 -0.40 8.37
CA TYR A 56 1.03 -1.56 8.98
C TYR A 56 0.29 -2.38 7.94
N ARG A 57 0.10 -3.65 8.24
CA ARG A 57 -0.70 -4.57 7.43
C ARG A 57 -2.18 -4.44 7.76
N GLY A 58 -3.05 -4.71 6.77
CA GLY A 58 -4.50 -4.81 6.97
C GLY A 58 -4.90 -5.96 7.88
N ILE A 59 -6.17 -6.00 8.23
CA ILE A 59 -6.73 -6.93 9.22
C ILE A 59 -6.73 -8.36 8.68
N LEU A 60 -6.26 -9.28 9.50
CA LEU A 60 -6.33 -10.72 9.26
C LEU A 60 -7.49 -11.31 10.07
N THR A 61 -8.52 -11.79 9.39
CA THR A 61 -9.71 -12.38 10.02
C THR A 61 -9.52 -13.84 10.40
N GLY A 62 -8.61 -14.54 9.73
CA GLY A 62 -8.44 -15.98 9.85
C GLY A 62 -9.58 -16.81 9.22
N PHE A 63 -10.77 -16.22 9.00
CA PHE A 63 -11.89 -16.82 8.28
C PHE A 63 -12.82 -15.72 7.74
N ASN A 64 -12.65 -15.36 6.47
CA ASN A 64 -13.33 -14.21 5.88
C ASN A 64 -14.85 -14.33 5.85
N ASP A 65 -15.37 -15.53 5.58
CA ASP A 65 -16.82 -15.75 5.34
C ASP A 65 -17.68 -15.39 6.56
N ALA A 66 -17.12 -15.49 7.77
CA ALA A 66 -17.83 -15.10 8.98
C ALA A 66 -17.73 -13.57 9.26
N PHE A 67 -16.63 -12.92 8.88
CA PHE A 67 -16.36 -11.53 9.29
C PHE A 67 -16.56 -10.51 8.18
N ILE A 68 -16.49 -10.92 6.90
CA ILE A 68 -16.68 -10.00 5.76
C ILE A 68 -18.05 -10.29 5.15
N ILE A 69 -18.96 -9.36 5.32
CA ILE A 69 -20.38 -9.49 4.99
C ILE A 69 -20.79 -8.52 3.88
N SER A 70 -21.88 -8.80 3.18
CA SER A 70 -22.49 -7.89 2.20
C SER A 70 -23.29 -6.77 2.88
N SER A 71 -23.69 -5.75 2.11
CA SER A 71 -24.61 -4.72 2.60
C SER A 71 -25.93 -5.26 3.07
N GLU A 72 -26.50 -6.24 2.36
CA GLU A 72 -27.77 -6.86 2.76
C GLU A 72 -27.65 -7.54 4.13
N LYS A 73 -26.55 -8.29 4.37
CA LYS A 73 -26.32 -8.92 5.68
C LYS A 73 -26.04 -7.88 6.76
N LYS A 74 -25.31 -6.80 6.46
CA LYS A 74 -25.11 -5.67 7.38
C LYS A 74 -26.47 -5.07 7.79
N ASP A 75 -27.35 -4.80 6.82
CA ASP A 75 -28.65 -4.19 7.07
C ASP A 75 -29.56 -5.13 7.87
N GLU A 76 -29.55 -6.43 7.59
CA GLU A 76 -30.22 -7.47 8.37
C GLU A 76 -29.77 -7.47 9.84
N LEU A 77 -28.43 -7.46 10.08
CA LEU A 77 -27.88 -7.48 11.44
C LEU A 77 -28.22 -6.21 12.22
N ILE A 78 -28.16 -5.05 11.58
CA ILE A 78 -28.49 -3.76 12.21
C ILE A 78 -30.00 -3.65 12.47
N ALA A 79 -30.85 -4.18 11.58
CA ALA A 79 -32.29 -4.21 11.80
C ALA A 79 -32.69 -5.12 12.97
N ALA A 80 -31.99 -6.26 13.13
CA ALA A 80 -32.22 -7.20 14.23
C ALA A 80 -31.66 -6.68 15.57
N ASP A 81 -30.55 -5.96 15.55
CA ASP A 81 -29.91 -5.37 16.71
C ASP A 81 -29.18 -4.07 16.30
N PRO A 82 -29.76 -2.88 16.53
CA PRO A 82 -29.16 -1.61 16.15
C PRO A 82 -27.75 -1.37 16.71
N LYS A 83 -27.41 -1.96 17.85
CA LYS A 83 -26.07 -1.88 18.44
C LYS A 83 -25.00 -2.52 17.55
N SER A 84 -25.37 -3.44 16.68
CA SER A 84 -24.47 -4.08 15.69
C SER A 84 -23.74 -3.04 14.81
N ALA A 85 -24.34 -1.87 14.58
CA ALA A 85 -23.72 -0.78 13.81
C ALA A 85 -22.39 -0.27 14.42
N GLU A 86 -22.18 -0.45 15.72
CA GLU A 86 -20.95 -0.07 16.41
C GLU A 86 -19.74 -0.91 15.95
N LEU A 87 -19.99 -2.15 15.51
CA LEU A 87 -18.94 -3.11 15.12
C LEU A 87 -18.80 -3.31 13.61
N ILE A 88 -19.70 -2.77 12.79
CA ILE A 88 -19.66 -3.01 11.34
C ILE A 88 -19.02 -1.79 10.64
N ARG A 89 -17.97 -2.04 9.85
CA ARG A 89 -17.20 -1.00 9.15
C ARG A 89 -16.97 -1.39 7.69
N PRO A 90 -16.94 -0.41 6.75
CA PRO A 90 -16.59 -0.70 5.36
C PRO A 90 -15.18 -1.28 5.28
N ILE A 91 -14.96 -2.24 4.37
CA ILE A 91 -13.66 -2.86 4.15
C ILE A 91 -13.26 -2.86 2.68
N LEU A 92 -12.00 -2.52 2.39
CA LEU A 92 -11.39 -2.68 1.09
C LEU A 92 -10.48 -3.91 1.08
N ARG A 93 -10.50 -4.61 -0.05
CA ARG A 93 -9.59 -5.71 -0.35
C ARG A 93 -8.48 -5.23 -1.28
N GLY A 94 -7.38 -5.96 -1.40
CA GLY A 94 -6.31 -5.59 -2.31
C GLY A 94 -6.77 -5.28 -3.74
N ARG A 95 -7.72 -6.06 -4.30
CA ARG A 95 -8.24 -5.84 -5.66
C ARG A 95 -9.08 -4.56 -5.81
N ASP A 96 -9.57 -4.02 -4.72
CA ASP A 96 -10.41 -2.82 -4.72
C ASP A 96 -9.55 -1.54 -4.79
N VAL A 97 -8.26 -1.62 -4.45
CA VAL A 97 -7.30 -0.51 -4.46
C VAL A 97 -6.80 -0.28 -5.88
N LYS A 98 -6.86 0.97 -6.34
CA LYS A 98 -6.39 1.48 -7.63
C LYS A 98 -5.36 2.58 -7.44
N ARG A 99 -4.70 2.98 -8.50
CA ARG A 99 -3.82 4.15 -8.50
C ARG A 99 -4.65 5.41 -8.24
N TYR A 100 -4.32 6.16 -7.19
CA TYR A 100 -5.01 7.35 -6.69
C TYR A 100 -6.49 7.18 -6.28
N GLY A 101 -7.04 5.96 -6.31
CA GLY A 101 -8.43 5.73 -5.96
C GLY A 101 -8.73 4.29 -5.56
N PHE A 102 -9.98 4.00 -5.28
CA PHE A 102 -10.46 2.65 -4.99
C PHE A 102 -11.88 2.45 -5.50
N SER A 103 -12.24 1.18 -5.72
CA SER A 103 -13.60 0.77 -6.06
C SER A 103 -14.20 0.05 -4.85
N PHE A 104 -15.14 0.69 -4.15
CA PHE A 104 -15.81 0.04 -3.03
C PHE A 104 -16.71 -1.09 -3.54
N SER A 105 -16.47 -2.30 -3.05
CA SER A 105 -17.21 -3.50 -3.48
C SER A 105 -18.37 -3.85 -2.56
N ASP A 106 -18.82 -2.88 -1.79
CA ASP A 106 -19.97 -2.99 -0.89
C ASP A 106 -19.83 -4.14 0.13
N LEU A 107 -18.64 -4.25 0.69
CA LEU A 107 -18.30 -5.22 1.73
C LEU A 107 -18.01 -4.54 3.06
N TRP A 108 -18.37 -5.25 4.11
CA TRP A 108 -18.34 -4.76 5.48
C TRP A 108 -17.65 -5.76 6.39
N LEU A 109 -16.83 -5.27 7.32
CA LEU A 109 -16.13 -6.07 8.32
C LEU A 109 -16.85 -5.98 9.66
N ILE A 110 -17.11 -7.13 10.27
CA ILE A 110 -17.49 -7.24 11.68
C ILE A 110 -16.22 -7.12 12.50
N THR A 111 -16.08 -6.01 13.26
CA THR A 111 -14.85 -5.66 13.99
C THR A 111 -14.89 -6.09 15.46
N THR A 112 -15.17 -7.36 15.74
CA THR A 112 -15.07 -7.92 17.09
C THR A 112 -13.61 -7.97 17.54
N HIS A 113 -13.02 -6.81 17.83
CA HIS A 113 -11.60 -6.70 18.19
C HIS A 113 -11.29 -7.36 19.55
N ASN A 114 -10.04 -7.80 19.73
CA ASN A 114 -9.57 -8.44 20.96
C ASN A 114 -9.03 -7.45 22.00
N GLY A 115 -9.43 -6.19 21.92
CA GLY A 115 -8.94 -5.13 22.79
C GLY A 115 -7.49 -4.72 22.52
N ILE A 116 -6.99 -3.79 23.32
CA ILE A 116 -5.60 -3.34 23.31
C ILE A 116 -5.16 -3.19 24.76
N LYS A 117 -4.51 -4.21 25.31
CA LYS A 117 -4.10 -4.26 26.74
C LYS A 117 -3.25 -3.05 27.16
N SER A 118 -2.31 -2.62 26.29
CA SER A 118 -1.45 -1.45 26.57
C SER A 118 -2.17 -0.12 26.65
N LYS A 119 -3.43 -0.05 26.18
CA LYS A 119 -4.29 1.15 26.20
C LYS A 119 -5.52 0.98 27.09
N ASN A 120 -5.60 -0.10 27.87
CA ASN A 120 -6.76 -0.46 28.67
C ASN A 120 -8.09 -0.52 27.89
N ILE A 121 -8.03 -0.91 26.62
CA ILE A 121 -9.21 -1.14 25.79
C ILE A 121 -9.58 -2.64 25.91
N PRO A 122 -10.76 -2.96 26.48
CA PRO A 122 -11.17 -4.35 26.62
C PRO A 122 -11.48 -5.00 25.28
N PRO A 123 -11.45 -6.34 25.19
CA PRO A 123 -11.99 -7.05 24.03
C PRO A 123 -13.51 -6.82 23.90
N VAL A 124 -14.01 -6.94 22.68
CA VAL A 124 -15.46 -6.96 22.46
C VAL A 124 -16.03 -8.25 23.03
N HIS A 125 -17.03 -8.12 23.88
CA HIS A 125 -17.87 -9.25 24.33
C HIS A 125 -18.98 -9.43 23.31
N VAL A 126 -18.95 -10.50 22.51
CA VAL A 126 -19.89 -10.71 21.41
C VAL A 126 -21.33 -10.91 21.93
N GLU A 127 -21.47 -11.35 23.16
CA GLU A 127 -22.75 -11.51 23.87
C GLU A 127 -23.53 -10.19 24.03
N ASP A 128 -22.82 -9.06 24.02
CA ASP A 128 -23.42 -7.71 24.05
C ASP A 128 -24.03 -7.31 22.70
N TYR A 129 -23.86 -8.12 21.64
CA TYR A 129 -24.32 -7.92 20.27
C TYR A 129 -25.05 -9.15 19.74
N PRO A 130 -26.29 -9.44 20.18
CA PRO A 130 -26.96 -10.71 19.94
C PRO A 130 -27.09 -11.09 18.47
N ALA A 131 -27.32 -10.13 17.56
CA ALA A 131 -27.43 -10.41 16.14
C ALA A 131 -26.08 -10.84 15.53
N ILE A 132 -24.99 -10.15 15.89
CA ILE A 132 -23.62 -10.53 15.48
C ILE A 132 -23.23 -11.87 16.08
N HIS A 133 -23.55 -12.13 17.36
CA HIS A 133 -23.27 -13.40 18.02
C HIS A 133 -23.94 -14.54 17.27
N LYS A 134 -25.26 -14.44 17.02
CA LYS A 134 -26.00 -15.44 16.27
C LYS A 134 -25.42 -15.70 14.87
N HIS A 135 -25.01 -14.64 14.15
CA HIS A 135 -24.39 -14.78 12.84
C HIS A 135 -23.03 -15.50 12.94
N LEU A 136 -22.19 -15.15 13.90
CA LEU A 136 -20.87 -15.81 14.07
C LEU A 136 -21.00 -17.25 14.55
N ASP A 137 -22.07 -17.61 15.30
CA ASP A 137 -22.36 -18.97 15.73
C ASP A 137 -22.60 -19.93 14.56
N GLU A 138 -23.14 -19.46 13.44
CA GLU A 138 -23.28 -20.24 12.21
C GLU A 138 -21.94 -20.78 11.70
N TYR A 139 -20.85 -20.11 12.05
CA TYR A 139 -19.47 -20.44 11.65
C TYR A 139 -18.61 -20.97 12.81
N TYR A 140 -19.19 -21.22 13.99
CA TYR A 140 -18.46 -21.61 15.20
C TYR A 140 -17.43 -22.74 15.01
N PRO A 141 -17.73 -23.84 14.28
CA PRO A 141 -16.78 -24.93 14.08
C PRO A 141 -15.48 -24.49 13.36
N GLN A 142 -15.58 -23.53 12.42
CA GLN A 142 -14.45 -22.95 11.68
C GLN A 142 -13.72 -21.93 12.56
N LEU A 143 -14.47 -21.07 13.24
CA LEU A 143 -13.93 -20.03 14.11
C LEU A 143 -13.12 -20.61 15.28
N ALA A 144 -13.61 -21.70 15.88
CA ALA A 144 -12.91 -22.37 16.97
C ALA A 144 -11.55 -22.96 16.54
N LYS A 145 -11.42 -23.42 15.28
CA LYS A 145 -10.22 -24.07 14.73
C LYS A 145 -9.21 -23.09 14.13
N ARG A 146 -9.60 -21.85 13.78
CA ARG A 146 -8.70 -20.90 13.12
C ARG A 146 -7.53 -20.53 14.03
N ALA A 147 -6.33 -20.39 13.44
CA ALA A 147 -5.13 -19.99 14.16
C ALA A 147 -5.13 -18.48 14.51
N ASP A 148 -5.67 -17.65 13.60
CA ASP A 148 -5.69 -16.19 13.75
C ASP A 148 -6.98 -15.73 14.46
N LYS A 149 -7.12 -16.08 15.74
CA LYS A 149 -8.22 -15.62 16.61
C LYS A 149 -7.68 -14.83 17.81
N GLY A 150 -8.59 -14.13 18.48
CA GLY A 150 -8.32 -13.47 19.77
C GLY A 150 -8.52 -14.41 20.96
N ASP A 151 -8.93 -13.85 22.08
CA ASP A 151 -9.13 -14.58 23.34
C ASP A 151 -10.31 -15.57 23.23
N THR A 152 -11.30 -15.26 22.40
CA THR A 152 -12.42 -16.17 22.09
C THR A 152 -12.44 -16.51 20.59
N PRO A 153 -13.18 -17.57 20.18
CA PRO A 153 -13.40 -17.85 18.75
C PRO A 153 -14.07 -16.72 17.99
N TYR A 154 -14.81 -15.84 18.64
CA TYR A 154 -15.54 -14.73 18.04
C TYR A 154 -14.67 -13.49 17.83
N ASN A 155 -13.57 -13.35 18.58
CA ASN A 155 -12.70 -12.18 18.49
C ASN A 155 -11.71 -12.29 17.32
N LEU A 156 -11.51 -11.19 16.63
CA LEU A 156 -10.41 -11.02 15.69
C LEU A 156 -9.07 -11.09 16.44
N ARG A 157 -8.02 -11.48 15.74
CA ARG A 157 -6.63 -11.44 16.24
C ARG A 157 -6.28 -10.05 16.80
N ASN A 158 -5.41 -10.01 17.81
CA ASN A 158 -4.88 -8.77 18.37
C ASN A 158 -4.31 -7.84 17.28
N CYS A 159 -4.76 -6.59 17.29
CA CYS A 159 -4.28 -5.54 16.42
C CYS A 159 -3.98 -4.29 17.25
N VAL A 160 -2.73 -4.16 17.73
CA VAL A 160 -2.29 -3.06 18.60
C VAL A 160 -2.35 -1.68 17.94
N TYR A 161 -2.41 -1.66 16.59
CA TYR A 161 -2.50 -0.46 15.75
C TYR A 161 -3.92 -0.23 15.19
N MET A 162 -4.95 -0.78 15.81
CA MET A 162 -6.35 -0.62 15.36
C MET A 162 -6.73 0.85 15.14
N ASN A 163 -6.21 1.75 15.98
CA ASN A 163 -6.47 3.19 15.89
C ASN A 163 -5.99 3.82 14.57
N GLU A 164 -5.00 3.22 13.91
CA GLU A 164 -4.47 3.75 12.65
C GLU A 164 -5.48 3.64 11.51
N PHE A 165 -6.43 2.71 11.60
CA PHE A 165 -7.54 2.62 10.63
C PHE A 165 -8.53 3.78 10.72
N PHE A 166 -8.56 4.47 11.87
CA PHE A 166 -9.41 5.66 12.12
C PHE A 166 -8.68 6.98 11.84
N LYS A 167 -7.59 6.94 11.08
CA LYS A 167 -6.89 8.11 10.53
C LYS A 167 -7.01 8.12 9.01
N GLN A 168 -6.79 9.28 8.39
CA GLN A 168 -6.49 9.36 6.97
C GLN A 168 -5.18 8.60 6.71
N LYS A 169 -5.11 7.86 5.63
CA LYS A 169 -4.01 6.95 5.37
C LYS A 169 -3.81 6.68 3.89
N ILE A 170 -2.58 6.43 3.49
CA ILE A 170 -2.31 5.80 2.21
C ILE A 170 -2.59 4.31 2.34
N VAL A 171 -3.23 3.75 1.32
CA VAL A 171 -3.47 2.31 1.17
C VAL A 171 -2.81 1.82 -0.10
N TYR A 172 -2.14 0.67 -0.02
CA TYR A 172 -1.55 0.03 -1.20
C TYR A 172 -1.65 -1.51 -1.10
N ARG A 173 -1.53 -2.17 -2.26
CA ARG A 173 -1.63 -3.64 -2.37
C ARG A 173 -0.33 -4.31 -1.99
N GLU A 174 -0.41 -5.46 -1.29
CA GLU A 174 0.74 -6.28 -0.92
C GLU A 174 1.50 -6.80 -2.15
N ILE A 175 0.78 -7.40 -3.09
CA ILE A 175 1.35 -8.00 -4.31
C ILE A 175 0.62 -7.44 -5.52
N SER A 176 1.37 -6.86 -6.46
CA SER A 176 0.87 -6.43 -7.77
C SER A 176 2.05 -6.02 -8.64
N ASP A 177 1.90 -6.14 -9.95
CA ASP A 177 2.91 -5.73 -10.93
C ASP A 177 3.15 -4.22 -10.93
N ASN A 178 2.14 -3.45 -10.49
CA ASN A 178 2.22 -1.99 -10.35
C ASN A 178 2.02 -1.56 -8.90
N MET A 179 2.58 -0.41 -8.52
CA MET A 179 2.24 0.22 -7.25
C MET A 179 0.89 0.92 -7.38
N ASN A 180 -0.17 0.25 -6.94
CA ASN A 180 -1.49 0.86 -6.82
C ASN A 180 -1.63 1.38 -5.39
N ALA A 181 -1.53 2.70 -5.21
CA ALA A 181 -1.68 3.37 -3.93
C ALA A 181 -2.72 4.48 -4.03
N CYS A 182 -3.52 4.65 -2.99
CA CYS A 182 -4.52 5.71 -2.89
C CYS A 182 -4.65 6.25 -1.47
N MET A 183 -5.19 7.45 -1.36
CA MET A 183 -5.61 8.01 -0.08
C MET A 183 -6.96 7.42 0.31
N VAL A 184 -7.11 7.07 1.59
CA VAL A 184 -8.35 6.52 2.14
C VAL A 184 -8.65 7.22 3.46
N GLU A 185 -9.91 7.61 3.61
CA GLU A 185 -10.39 8.33 4.78
C GLU A 185 -10.50 7.44 6.04
N SER A 186 -10.74 8.11 7.16
CA SER A 186 -10.96 7.49 8.47
C SER A 186 -12.09 6.46 8.44
N GLY A 187 -11.94 5.38 9.21
CA GLY A 187 -13.00 4.39 9.45
C GLY A 187 -13.13 3.29 8.41
N ILE A 188 -12.43 3.37 7.28
CA ILE A 188 -12.39 2.30 6.29
C ILE A 188 -11.33 1.27 6.71
N MET A 189 -11.75 0.02 6.85
CA MET A 189 -10.91 -1.12 7.17
C MET A 189 -10.27 -1.72 5.92
N LEU A 190 -9.25 -2.54 6.10
CA LEU A 190 -8.51 -3.17 5.02
C LEU A 190 -8.22 -4.62 5.36
N ASN A 191 -8.31 -5.49 4.37
CA ASN A 191 -7.92 -6.88 4.55
C ASN A 191 -6.38 -7.03 4.51
N ASN A 192 -5.90 -8.19 4.92
CA ASN A 192 -4.49 -8.55 5.00
C ASN A 192 -3.71 -8.56 3.67
N LYS A 193 -4.37 -8.27 2.54
CA LYS A 193 -3.74 -8.08 1.22
C LYS A 193 -3.43 -6.62 0.91
N CYS A 194 -3.66 -5.73 1.88
CA CYS A 194 -3.31 -4.33 1.85
C CYS A 194 -2.34 -3.98 2.98
N TYR A 195 -1.61 -2.90 2.76
CA TYR A 195 -0.86 -2.17 3.77
C TYR A 195 -1.36 -0.74 3.88
N ILE A 196 -1.12 -0.11 5.01
CA ILE A 196 -1.43 1.30 5.27
C ILE A 196 -0.16 2.05 5.63
N ILE A 197 -0.09 3.32 5.25
CA ILE A 197 0.87 4.30 5.75
C ILE A 197 0.07 5.41 6.42
N THR A 198 0.40 5.71 7.68
CA THR A 198 -0.15 6.83 8.45
C THR A 198 0.98 7.73 8.93
N GLY A 199 0.71 8.98 9.23
CA GLY A 199 1.69 9.98 9.68
C GLY A 199 1.67 11.22 8.81
N ASP A 200 2.82 11.87 8.71
CA ASP A 200 2.98 13.14 7.99
C ASP A 200 3.32 12.93 6.51
N HIS A 201 3.22 13.99 5.71
CA HIS A 201 3.60 14.03 4.30
C HIS A 201 2.89 13.00 3.41
N LEU A 202 1.66 12.60 3.72
CA LEU A 202 1.00 11.49 3.03
C LEU A 202 0.81 11.74 1.53
N ILE A 203 0.43 12.95 1.09
CA ILE A 203 0.26 13.25 -0.35
C ILE A 203 1.59 13.21 -1.08
N TYR A 204 2.67 13.69 -0.46
CA TYR A 204 4.03 13.60 -1.01
C TYR A 204 4.44 12.14 -1.20
N ILE A 205 4.29 11.31 -0.16
CA ILE A 205 4.62 9.88 -0.21
C ILE A 205 3.73 9.15 -1.23
N LEU A 206 2.44 9.44 -1.28
CA LEU A 206 1.51 8.86 -2.26
C LEU A 206 1.92 9.19 -3.69
N SER A 207 2.32 10.45 -3.94
CA SER A 207 2.79 10.90 -5.25
C SER A 207 4.05 10.15 -5.69
N PHE A 208 5.00 9.95 -4.77
CA PHE A 208 6.20 9.16 -5.04
C PHE A 208 5.88 7.70 -5.35
N LEU A 209 5.05 7.06 -4.52
CA LEU A 209 4.67 5.66 -4.71
C LEU A 209 3.98 5.40 -6.07
N ASN A 210 3.27 6.39 -6.59
CA ASN A 210 2.59 6.32 -7.88
C ASN A 210 3.40 6.90 -9.06
N SER A 211 4.64 7.35 -8.83
CA SER A 211 5.53 7.94 -9.85
C SER A 211 6.19 6.89 -10.75
N LYS A 212 6.65 7.30 -11.92
CA LYS A 212 7.45 6.48 -12.82
C LYS A 212 8.82 6.12 -12.22
N ILE A 213 9.42 7.00 -11.40
CA ILE A 213 10.66 6.68 -10.67
C ILE A 213 10.43 5.46 -9.77
N PHE A 214 9.37 5.46 -8.98
CA PHE A 214 9.05 4.30 -8.16
C PHE A 214 8.83 3.05 -9.01
N ALA A 215 8.03 3.16 -10.06
CA ALA A 215 7.66 2.03 -10.91
C ALA A 215 8.87 1.40 -11.64
N LYS A 216 9.79 2.24 -12.15
CA LYS A 216 10.93 1.75 -12.94
C LYS A 216 12.14 1.36 -12.09
N ILE A 217 12.41 2.07 -11.00
CA ILE A 217 13.66 1.91 -10.23
C ILE A 217 13.44 1.11 -8.94
N ILE A 218 12.34 1.34 -8.23
CA ILE A 218 12.12 0.75 -6.90
C ILE A 218 11.29 -0.54 -6.97
N LEU A 219 10.23 -0.53 -7.75
CA LEU A 219 9.29 -1.65 -7.81
C LEU A 219 9.92 -2.98 -8.27
N PRO A 220 10.89 -3.02 -9.20
CA PRO A 220 11.60 -4.26 -9.54
C PRO A 220 12.31 -4.89 -8.34
N GLU A 221 12.95 -4.08 -7.46
CA GLU A 221 13.56 -4.58 -6.23
C GLU A 221 12.52 -5.15 -5.25
N VAL A 222 11.38 -4.45 -5.11
CA VAL A 222 10.26 -4.90 -4.27
C VAL A 222 9.75 -6.26 -4.71
N ASN A 223 9.58 -6.44 -6.02
CA ASN A 223 9.06 -7.67 -6.58
C ASN A 223 10.07 -8.82 -6.44
N ALA A 224 11.37 -8.55 -6.57
CA ALA A 224 12.45 -9.53 -6.39
C ALA A 224 12.53 -10.07 -4.96
N VAL A 225 12.20 -9.26 -3.93
CA VAL A 225 12.20 -9.67 -2.52
C VAL A 225 10.86 -10.25 -2.04
N GLY A 226 9.89 -10.41 -2.93
CA GLY A 226 8.64 -11.13 -2.65
C GLY A 226 7.53 -10.29 -2.00
N GLY A 227 7.58 -8.96 -2.06
CA GLY A 227 6.43 -8.14 -1.68
C GLY A 227 6.72 -6.77 -1.07
N LYS A 228 5.67 -5.95 -1.01
CA LYS A 228 5.67 -4.55 -0.59
C LYS A 228 5.46 -4.37 0.93
N GLY A 229 5.98 -5.28 1.74
CA GLY A 229 5.81 -5.23 3.19
C GLY A 229 6.53 -4.05 3.85
N GLU A 230 6.21 -3.82 5.13
CA GLU A 230 6.84 -2.78 5.96
C GLU A 230 8.36 -2.85 5.91
N ALA A 231 8.93 -4.06 6.04
CA ALA A 231 10.37 -4.30 6.08
C ALA A 231 11.10 -3.79 4.83
N PHE A 232 10.41 -3.69 3.69
CA PHE A 232 10.97 -3.15 2.46
C PHE A 232 10.67 -1.65 2.33
N LEU A 233 9.40 -1.24 2.40
CA LEU A 233 9.02 0.16 2.18
C LEU A 233 9.64 1.11 3.21
N SER A 234 9.85 0.66 4.45
CA SER A 234 10.52 1.46 5.48
C SER A 234 11.96 1.83 5.12
N LYS A 235 12.60 1.09 4.21
CA LYS A 235 13.98 1.34 3.75
C LYS A 235 14.06 2.24 2.52
N ILE A 236 12.94 2.51 1.85
CA ILE A 236 12.93 3.38 0.66
C ILE A 236 13.31 4.79 1.07
N SER A 237 14.26 5.36 0.34
CA SER A 237 14.77 6.71 0.59
C SER A 237 14.00 7.76 -0.21
N LEU A 238 13.45 8.75 0.48
CA LEU A 238 12.81 9.93 -0.11
C LEU A 238 13.54 11.19 0.32
N VAL A 239 13.66 12.15 -0.61
CA VAL A 239 14.14 13.50 -0.28
C VAL A 239 13.11 14.19 0.61
N ARG A 240 13.56 14.89 1.66
CA ARG A 240 12.64 15.69 2.49
C ARG A 240 12.09 16.83 1.65
N PRO A 241 10.77 16.98 1.49
CA PRO A 241 10.22 18.06 0.68
C PRO A 241 10.41 19.42 1.34
N SER A 242 10.61 20.48 0.52
CA SER A 242 10.36 21.83 0.99
C SER A 242 8.86 22.09 1.06
N THR A 243 8.46 23.10 1.85
CA THR A 243 7.04 23.50 1.94
C THR A 243 6.44 23.80 0.56
N GLU A 244 7.18 24.56 -0.28
CA GLU A 244 6.76 24.89 -1.65
C GLU A 244 6.53 23.64 -2.50
N MET A 245 7.43 22.66 -2.40
CA MET A 245 7.32 21.43 -3.17
C MET A 245 6.12 20.58 -2.72
N GLU A 246 5.89 20.53 -1.44
CA GLU A 246 4.74 19.82 -0.87
C GLU A 246 3.42 20.47 -1.27
N GLU A 247 3.32 21.80 -1.18
CA GLU A 247 2.15 22.56 -1.65
C GLU A 247 1.88 22.33 -3.15
N ARG A 248 2.92 22.28 -3.97
CA ARG A 248 2.79 21.98 -5.40
C ARG A 248 2.23 20.58 -5.66
N LEU A 249 2.71 19.56 -4.94
CA LEU A 249 2.19 18.20 -5.04
C LEU A 249 0.76 18.09 -4.51
N HIS A 250 0.42 18.82 -3.46
CA HIS A 250 -0.95 18.92 -2.96
C HIS A 250 -1.89 19.51 -4.03
N ALA A 251 -1.49 20.60 -4.69
CA ALA A 251 -2.28 21.19 -5.76
C ALA A 251 -2.51 20.22 -6.93
N LEU A 252 -1.46 19.49 -7.35
CA LEU A 252 -1.58 18.46 -8.39
C LEU A 252 -2.48 17.31 -7.98
N TYR A 253 -2.38 16.85 -6.72
CA TYR A 253 -3.24 15.82 -6.19
C TYR A 253 -4.71 16.26 -6.20
N HIS A 254 -5.03 17.45 -5.71
CA HIS A 254 -6.40 17.97 -5.71
C HIS A 254 -6.95 18.13 -7.13
N LYS A 255 -6.15 18.71 -8.04
CA LYS A 255 -6.54 18.80 -9.47
C LYS A 255 -6.90 17.43 -10.06
N ARG A 256 -6.12 16.38 -9.73
CA ARG A 256 -6.43 15.01 -10.14
C ARG A 256 -7.75 14.51 -9.55
N MET A 257 -8.00 14.77 -8.27
CA MET A 257 -9.22 14.28 -7.59
C MET A 257 -10.50 15.00 -8.04
N GLU A 258 -10.38 16.20 -8.60
CA GLU A 258 -11.48 16.94 -9.22
C GLU A 258 -11.94 16.36 -10.57
N GLY A 259 -11.08 15.59 -11.25
CA GLY A 259 -11.40 14.69 -12.35
C GLY A 259 -12.02 15.34 -13.60
N ASN A 260 -11.23 16.06 -14.42
CA ASN A 260 -11.78 16.74 -15.59
C ASN A 260 -11.55 16.01 -16.93
N SER A 261 -10.44 15.28 -17.11
CA SER A 261 -10.21 14.44 -18.30
C SER A 261 -8.98 13.53 -18.15
N ALA A 262 -8.89 12.45 -18.96
CA ALA A 262 -7.72 11.56 -18.98
C ALA A 262 -6.44 12.28 -19.43
N LEU A 263 -6.53 13.29 -20.31
CA LEU A 263 -5.39 14.13 -20.74
C LEU A 263 -4.84 14.95 -19.58
N ASP A 264 -5.72 15.46 -18.72
CA ASP A 264 -5.27 16.18 -17.51
C ASP A 264 -4.53 15.25 -16.54
N GLU A 265 -4.92 13.99 -16.46
CA GLU A 265 -4.24 13.01 -15.62
C GLU A 265 -2.80 12.71 -16.09
N GLU A 266 -2.60 12.56 -17.40
CA GLU A 266 -1.25 12.34 -17.98
C GLU A 266 -0.34 13.56 -17.77
N GLU A 267 -0.89 14.76 -17.90
CA GLU A 267 -0.13 16.00 -17.63
C GLU A 267 0.24 16.10 -16.14
N ILE A 268 -0.69 15.80 -15.24
CA ILE A 268 -0.43 15.78 -13.80
C ILE A 268 0.65 14.74 -13.48
N ASP A 269 0.57 13.54 -14.05
CA ASP A 269 1.59 12.50 -13.86
C ASP A 269 2.97 12.96 -14.30
N ARG A 270 3.06 13.59 -15.47
CA ARG A 270 4.31 14.14 -15.97
C ARG A 270 4.86 15.21 -15.03
N CYS A 271 4.02 16.12 -14.52
CA CYS A 271 4.44 17.14 -13.56
C CYS A 271 4.96 16.51 -12.25
N VAL A 272 4.30 15.46 -11.74
CA VAL A 272 4.74 14.72 -10.54
C VAL A 272 6.10 14.06 -10.81
N ASP A 273 6.27 13.38 -11.93
CA ASP A 273 7.51 12.70 -12.30
C ASP A 273 8.66 13.70 -12.48
N GLU A 274 8.42 14.86 -13.12
CA GLU A 274 9.41 15.94 -13.26
C GLU A 274 9.85 16.49 -11.90
N ILE A 275 8.94 16.64 -10.94
CA ILE A 275 9.26 17.07 -9.57
C ILE A 275 10.26 16.10 -8.94
N PHE A 276 9.99 14.80 -8.99
CA PHE A 276 10.90 13.80 -8.42
C PHE A 276 12.22 13.70 -9.18
N CYS A 277 12.22 13.87 -10.51
CA CYS A 277 13.46 13.97 -11.29
C CYS A 277 14.33 15.16 -10.82
N LEU A 278 13.73 16.29 -10.49
CA LEU A 278 14.43 17.45 -9.94
C LEU A 278 14.97 17.20 -8.54
N LEU A 279 14.15 16.61 -7.66
CA LEU A 279 14.52 16.32 -6.27
C LEU A 279 15.71 15.38 -6.16
N TYR A 280 15.86 14.44 -7.10
CA TYR A 280 16.99 13.52 -7.14
C TYR A 280 18.12 14.00 -8.05
N GLU A 281 18.06 15.22 -8.55
CA GLU A 281 19.07 15.83 -9.45
C GLU A 281 19.41 14.94 -10.66
N LEU A 282 18.38 14.38 -11.30
CA LEU A 282 18.58 13.52 -12.46
C LEU A 282 19.10 14.33 -13.65
N SER A 283 20.07 13.77 -14.39
CA SER A 283 20.58 14.36 -15.64
C SER A 283 19.51 14.36 -16.74
N GLY A 284 19.80 15.04 -17.86
CA GLY A 284 18.88 15.04 -19.01
C GLY A 284 18.57 13.64 -19.55
N GLU A 285 19.60 12.78 -19.64
CA GLU A 285 19.45 11.39 -20.10
C GLU A 285 18.65 10.54 -19.11
N GLU A 286 18.95 10.63 -17.80
CA GLU A 286 18.23 9.95 -16.74
C GLU A 286 16.75 10.38 -16.68
N ARG A 287 16.47 11.68 -16.85
CA ARG A 287 15.08 12.19 -16.94
C ARG A 287 14.36 11.63 -18.15
N GLN A 288 15.02 11.62 -19.32
CA GLN A 288 14.44 11.03 -20.51
C GLN A 288 14.11 9.55 -20.29
N TYR A 289 15.01 8.80 -19.65
CA TYR A 289 14.78 7.41 -19.29
C TYR A 289 13.54 7.23 -18.38
N ILE A 290 13.34 8.09 -17.38
CA ILE A 290 12.20 8.02 -16.48
C ILE A 290 10.90 8.43 -17.18
N LEU A 291 10.91 9.53 -17.95
CA LEU A 291 9.70 10.12 -18.51
C LEU A 291 9.14 9.37 -19.73
N LEU A 292 9.98 8.65 -20.47
CA LEU A 292 9.54 7.74 -21.54
C LEU A 292 8.87 6.49 -20.98
#